data_979d647531061d0410d92f3e3d69b4e2
#
_entry.id   979d647531061d0410d92f3e3d69b4e2
#
_cell.length_a   1.000
_cell.length_b   1.000
_cell.length_c   1.000
_cell.angle_alpha   90.00
_cell.angle_beta   90.00
_cell.angle_gamma   90.00
#
_symmetry.space_group_name_H-M   'P 1'
#
loop_
_entity.id
_entity.type
_entity.pdbx_description
1 polymer ?
#
loop_
_entity_poly.entity_id
_entity_poly.type
_entity_poly.pdbx_seq_one_letter_code
_entity_poly.pdbx_strand_id
1 'polypeptide(L)'
;RMEGTKAERFYAHASTDEPARIREMLNISVGENIYGFGEKFSTFVKNGQTVEVWNNDGGTCSEQTYKSIPFYVSSRNYGVFVNHPENVTFEVASETVSKVAFSVQGERMEYFVMGGKTIADVLGVYTTLTGKPALPPAYTFGLWLTTSFTTNYDEETVSFFIDEMARRDIPLEVFHFDCFWMKEFNWCDFTWDKRMFPDPKACLLYT
;
A
#
# COMPACT_ATOMS: atom_id res chain seq x y z
N ARG A 1 26.49 -6.47 14.54
CA ARG A 1 26.28 -7.86 14.94
C ARG A 1 24.96 -7.90 15.72
N MET A 2 23.91 -8.46 15.13
CA MET A 2 22.64 -8.68 15.83
C MET A 2 22.88 -9.85 16.81
N GLU A 3 23.16 -9.54 18.06
CA GLU A 3 23.25 -10.55 19.09
C GLU A 3 21.81 -10.92 19.51
N GLY A 4 21.49 -12.19 19.40
CA GLY A 4 20.26 -12.78 19.96
C GLY A 4 19.16 -13.13 18.99
N THR A 5 19.33 -13.01 17.68
CA THR A 5 18.33 -13.52 16.74
C THR A 5 18.49 -15.04 16.57
N LYS A 6 17.72 -15.82 17.31
CA LYS A 6 17.44 -17.20 16.92
C LYS A 6 16.27 -17.18 15.96
N ALA A 7 16.54 -17.49 14.69
CA ALA A 7 15.47 -17.83 13.75
C ALA A 7 14.94 -19.22 14.12
N GLU A 8 13.67 -19.31 14.36
CA GLU A 8 12.99 -20.61 14.51
C GLU A 8 12.17 -20.83 13.23
N ARG A 9 12.48 -21.91 12.54
CA ARG A 9 11.80 -22.30 11.30
C ARG A 9 10.84 -23.43 11.57
N PHE A 10 9.62 -23.26 11.12
CA PHE A 10 8.62 -24.33 11.13
C PHE A 10 8.20 -24.64 9.71
N TYR A 11 8.25 -25.92 9.40
CA TYR A 11 7.62 -26.48 8.22
C TYR A 11 6.45 -27.33 8.68
N ALA A 12 5.24 -26.90 8.41
CA ALA A 12 4.05 -27.69 8.69
C ALA A 12 3.55 -28.31 7.39
N HIS A 13 3.64 -29.62 7.26
CA HIS A 13 2.91 -30.37 6.27
C HIS A 13 1.54 -30.69 6.87
N ALA A 14 0.50 -29.98 6.43
CA ALA A 14 -0.85 -30.29 6.83
C ALA A 14 -1.33 -31.58 6.15
N SER A 15 -2.23 -32.31 6.81
CA SER A 15 -2.89 -33.48 6.26
C SER A 15 -3.66 -33.11 4.98
N THR A 16 -3.42 -33.80 3.93
CA THR A 16 -4.14 -34.08 2.68
C THR A 16 -4.91 -33.00 1.93
N ASP A 17 -5.41 -31.90 2.56
CA ASP A 17 -6.26 -30.90 1.90
C ASP A 17 -5.85 -29.42 2.14
N GLU A 18 -4.89 -29.12 3.02
CA GLU A 18 -4.37 -27.76 3.20
C GLU A 18 -3.00 -27.59 2.53
N PRO A 19 -2.75 -26.45 1.86
CA PRO A 19 -1.45 -26.18 1.27
C PRO A 19 -0.36 -26.11 2.35
N ALA A 20 0.84 -26.60 2.02
CA ALA A 20 2.01 -26.46 2.87
C ALA A 20 2.25 -25.00 3.22
N ARG A 21 2.68 -24.72 4.46
CA ARG A 21 3.04 -23.37 4.93
C ARG A 21 4.46 -23.36 5.46
N ILE A 22 5.19 -22.29 5.13
CA ILE A 22 6.50 -22.00 5.71
C ILE A 22 6.34 -20.79 6.63
N ARG A 23 6.91 -20.87 7.81
CA ARG A 23 6.93 -19.80 8.80
C ARG A 23 8.35 -19.56 9.28
N GLU A 24 8.72 -18.29 9.40
CA GLU A 24 9.98 -17.84 10.00
C GLU A 24 9.67 -16.90 11.16
N MET A 25 10.51 -16.87 12.18
CA MET A 25 10.36 -16.01 13.35
C MET A 25 11.67 -15.30 13.68
N LEU A 26 11.62 -13.99 13.79
CA LEU A 26 12.74 -13.15 14.19
C LEU A 26 12.47 -12.52 15.56
N ASN A 27 13.48 -12.52 16.42
CA ASN A 27 13.34 -11.90 17.73
C ASN A 27 13.35 -10.37 17.61
N ILE A 28 12.53 -9.72 18.42
CA ILE A 28 12.55 -8.27 18.66
C ILE A 28 12.96 -7.99 20.10
N SER A 29 13.61 -6.85 20.32
CA SER A 29 14.09 -6.42 21.62
C SER A 29 13.00 -5.69 22.41
N VAL A 30 13.17 -5.57 23.71
CA VAL A 30 12.28 -4.75 24.55
C VAL A 30 12.31 -3.29 24.07
N GLY A 31 11.13 -2.70 23.92
CA GLY A 31 10.97 -1.32 23.43
C GLY A 31 11.24 -1.13 21.93
N GLU A 32 11.40 -2.20 21.18
CA GLU A 32 11.54 -2.16 19.75
C GLU A 32 10.16 -2.03 19.08
N ASN A 33 10.02 -1.05 18.20
CA ASN A 33 8.80 -0.80 17.43
C ASN A 33 8.97 -1.23 15.98
N ILE A 34 7.91 -1.79 15.42
CA ILE A 34 7.82 -2.24 14.03
C ILE A 34 6.83 -1.35 13.28
N TYR A 35 7.22 -0.94 12.06
CA TYR A 35 6.45 -0.06 11.17
C TYR A 35 6.43 -0.64 9.76
N GLY A 36 5.47 -0.23 8.93
CA GLY A 36 5.45 -0.59 7.50
C GLY A 36 4.21 -1.34 7.07
N PHE A 37 4.39 -2.34 6.21
CA PHE A 37 3.37 -3.17 5.54
C PHE A 37 2.51 -2.43 4.50
N GLY A 38 3.00 -1.30 4.01
CA GLY A 38 2.28 -0.46 3.05
C GLY A 38 1.27 0.47 3.73
N GLU A 39 0.24 0.85 2.99
CA GLU A 39 -0.81 1.75 3.48
C GLU A 39 -1.89 0.93 4.17
N LYS A 40 -1.88 0.91 5.50
CA LYS A 40 -2.84 0.18 6.33
C LYS A 40 -3.66 1.13 7.20
N PHE A 41 -4.96 0.87 7.34
CA PHE A 41 -5.90 1.64 8.18
C PHE A 41 -5.81 1.27 9.66
N SER A 42 -4.68 0.79 10.11
CA SER A 42 -4.40 0.44 11.50
C SER A 42 -3.35 1.37 12.10
N THR A 43 -3.04 1.20 13.39
CA THR A 43 -2.06 2.06 14.08
C THR A 43 -0.69 2.04 13.39
N PHE A 44 0.04 3.15 13.49
CA PHE A 44 1.36 3.31 12.88
C PHE A 44 2.38 2.31 13.42
N VAL A 45 2.42 2.12 14.75
CA VAL A 45 3.19 1.04 15.39
C VAL A 45 2.42 -0.26 15.26
N LYS A 46 3.05 -1.27 14.70
CA LYS A 46 2.43 -2.56 14.38
C LYS A 46 2.53 -3.62 15.47
N ASN A 47 3.25 -3.35 16.54
CA ASN A 47 3.37 -4.29 17.66
C ASN A 47 1.99 -4.66 18.23
N GLY A 48 1.76 -5.94 18.46
CA GLY A 48 0.49 -6.49 18.91
C GLY A 48 -0.52 -6.79 17.80
N GLN A 49 -0.17 -6.59 16.53
CA GLN A 49 -1.05 -6.80 15.39
C GLN A 49 -0.66 -8.04 14.58
N THR A 50 -1.67 -8.70 14.04
CA THR A 50 -1.53 -9.62 12.91
C THR A 50 -1.86 -8.84 11.64
N VAL A 51 -0.96 -8.83 10.66
CA VAL A 51 -1.10 -8.06 9.43
C VAL A 51 -1.09 -9.00 8.24
N GLU A 52 -2.17 -9.01 7.49
CA GLU A 52 -2.22 -9.68 6.20
C GLU A 52 -1.77 -8.73 5.10
N VAL A 53 -0.79 -9.17 4.33
CA VAL A 53 -0.26 -8.44 3.18
C VAL A 53 -0.82 -9.05 1.91
N TRP A 54 -1.93 -8.51 1.49
CA TRP A 54 -2.64 -8.85 0.26
C TRP A 54 -3.35 -7.60 -0.25
N ASN A 55 -3.24 -7.32 -1.56
CA ASN A 55 -3.93 -6.19 -2.17
C ASN A 55 -5.38 -6.57 -2.44
N ASN A 56 -6.27 -5.97 -1.69
CA ASN A 56 -7.71 -6.15 -1.83
C ASN A 56 -8.40 -4.81 -1.98
N ASP A 57 -9.58 -4.83 -2.59
CA ASP A 57 -10.46 -3.67 -2.61
C ASP A 57 -10.86 -3.30 -1.17
N GLY A 58 -10.21 -2.28 -0.66
CA GLY A 58 -10.32 -1.84 0.71
C GLY A 58 -11.38 -0.75 0.85
N GLY A 59 -12.38 -1.00 1.66
CA GLY A 59 -13.25 0.05 2.16
C GLY A 59 -12.62 0.73 3.39
N THR A 60 -13.31 1.75 3.91
CA THR A 60 -12.89 2.46 5.13
C THR A 60 -13.21 1.72 6.42
N CYS A 61 -13.82 0.55 6.34
CA CYS A 61 -14.31 -0.23 7.48
C CYS A 61 -13.49 -1.49 7.78
N SER A 62 -12.39 -1.71 7.07
CA SER A 62 -11.50 -2.86 7.27
C SER A 62 -10.03 -2.48 7.12
N GLU A 63 -9.12 -3.39 7.47
CA GLU A 63 -7.67 -3.21 7.28
C GLU A 63 -7.21 -3.52 5.85
N GLN A 64 -8.11 -3.96 4.99
CA GLN A 64 -7.81 -4.24 3.60
C GLN A 64 -7.47 -2.96 2.86
N THR A 65 -6.43 -3.02 2.04
CA THR A 65 -5.94 -1.87 1.28
C THR A 65 -5.43 -2.28 -0.09
N TYR A 66 -5.36 -1.31 -0.99
CA TYR A 66 -4.80 -1.51 -2.34
C TYR A 66 -3.27 -1.58 -2.36
N LYS A 67 -2.59 -1.08 -1.32
CA LYS A 67 -1.13 -1.00 -1.25
C LYS A 67 -0.60 -1.73 -0.03
N SER A 68 -0.65 -3.04 -0.10
CA SER A 68 -0.02 -3.93 0.86
C SER A 68 1.39 -4.26 0.38
N ILE A 69 2.39 -4.07 1.24
CA ILE A 69 3.79 -4.29 0.92
C ILE A 69 4.38 -5.22 1.98
N PRO A 70 4.93 -6.39 1.61
CA PRO A 70 5.48 -7.37 2.55
C PRO A 70 6.86 -6.94 3.08
N PHE A 71 6.93 -5.71 3.59
CA PHE A 71 8.13 -5.07 4.11
C PHE A 71 7.84 -4.31 5.39
N TYR A 72 8.68 -4.52 6.40
CA TYR A 72 8.65 -3.74 7.61
C TYR A 72 10.03 -3.17 7.96
N VAL A 73 10.02 -2.10 8.73
CA VAL A 73 11.22 -1.51 9.34
C VAL A 73 11.09 -1.52 10.86
N SER A 74 12.23 -1.73 11.52
CA SER A 74 12.35 -1.66 12.96
C SER A 74 12.94 -0.33 13.40
N SER A 75 12.52 0.15 14.59
CA SER A 75 13.18 1.27 15.28
C SER A 75 14.66 1.02 15.59
N ARG A 76 15.17 -0.20 15.37
CA ARG A 76 16.58 -0.58 15.49
C ARG A 76 17.35 -0.48 14.17
N ASN A 77 16.81 0.24 13.18
CA ASN A 77 17.45 0.52 11.89
C ASN A 77 17.76 -0.75 11.08
N TYR A 78 16.83 -1.68 11.07
CA TYR A 78 16.82 -2.78 10.09
C TYR A 78 15.42 -2.92 9.48
N GLY A 79 15.34 -3.59 8.34
CA GLY A 79 14.09 -3.94 7.70
C GLY A 79 14.10 -5.39 7.22
N VAL A 80 12.91 -5.93 7.04
CA VAL A 80 12.71 -7.27 6.48
C VAL A 80 11.71 -7.19 5.35
N PHE A 81 12.11 -7.68 4.19
CA PHE A 81 11.29 -7.79 3.01
C PHE A 81 11.07 -9.27 2.66
N VAL A 82 9.83 -9.70 2.62
CA VAL A 82 9.46 -11.05 2.19
C VAL A 82 9.11 -11.01 0.71
N ASN A 83 9.99 -11.57 -0.12
CA ASN A 83 9.80 -11.61 -1.57
C ASN A 83 8.91 -12.79 -1.97
N HIS A 84 7.60 -12.60 -1.81
CA HIS A 84 6.61 -13.62 -2.11
C HIS A 84 5.43 -13.01 -2.87
N PRO A 85 4.95 -13.63 -3.96
CA PRO A 85 3.91 -13.05 -4.81
C PRO A 85 2.50 -13.24 -4.26
N GLU A 86 2.30 -14.15 -3.31
CA GLU A 86 1.00 -14.45 -2.71
C GLU A 86 0.86 -13.81 -1.33
N ASN A 87 -0.22 -14.12 -0.64
CA ASN A 87 -0.49 -13.60 0.70
C ASN A 87 0.65 -13.92 1.66
N VAL A 88 1.10 -12.90 2.39
CA VAL A 88 2.05 -13.01 3.49
C VAL A 88 1.37 -12.56 4.77
N THR A 89 1.32 -13.42 5.76
CA THR A 89 0.81 -13.07 7.09
C THR A 89 1.98 -12.74 8.02
N PHE A 90 1.91 -11.59 8.69
CA PHE A 90 2.86 -11.18 9.73
C PHE A 90 2.17 -11.12 11.09
N GLU A 91 2.77 -11.74 12.07
CA GLU A 91 2.37 -11.70 13.47
C GLU A 91 3.41 -10.88 14.24
N VAL A 92 3.11 -9.60 14.43
CA VAL A 92 4.04 -8.63 15.02
C VAL A 92 3.83 -8.55 16.51
N ALA A 93 4.56 -9.35 17.28
CA ALA A 93 4.38 -9.45 18.73
C ALA A 93 2.94 -9.78 19.18
N SER A 94 2.11 -10.28 18.27
CA SER A 94 0.70 -10.61 18.55
C SER A 94 0.53 -11.98 19.16
N GLU A 95 1.27 -12.96 18.70
CA GLU A 95 1.27 -14.32 19.23
C GLU A 95 2.35 -14.49 20.31
N THR A 96 3.56 -14.01 20.02
CA THR A 96 4.70 -14.03 20.95
C THR A 96 5.28 -12.63 21.06
N VAL A 97 5.18 -12.01 22.22
CA VAL A 97 5.54 -10.59 22.45
C VAL A 97 6.99 -10.22 22.11
N SER A 98 7.88 -11.18 22.02
CA SER A 98 9.29 -10.98 21.70
C SER A 98 9.65 -11.35 20.25
N LYS A 99 8.67 -11.58 19.38
CA LYS A 99 8.91 -12.05 18.02
C LYS A 99 8.05 -11.34 16.98
N VAL A 100 8.61 -11.21 15.77
CA VAL A 100 7.85 -11.04 14.53
C VAL A 100 7.90 -12.38 13.80
N ALA A 101 6.75 -12.99 13.60
CA ALA A 101 6.64 -14.15 12.73
C ALA A 101 6.06 -13.74 11.38
N PHE A 102 6.47 -14.42 10.33
CA PHE A 102 5.85 -14.27 9.01
C PHE A 102 5.72 -15.63 8.35
N SER A 103 4.62 -15.80 7.65
CA SER A 103 4.27 -17.07 7.00
C SER A 103 3.74 -16.87 5.60
N VAL A 104 4.05 -17.82 4.73
CA VAL A 104 3.59 -17.90 3.34
C VAL A 104 3.03 -19.29 3.07
N GLN A 105 2.14 -19.38 2.08
CA GLN A 105 1.74 -20.68 1.53
C GLN A 105 2.80 -21.17 0.57
N GLY A 106 2.97 -22.51 0.47
CA GLY A 106 3.90 -23.14 -0.44
C GLY A 106 5.13 -23.74 0.26
N GLU A 107 6.08 -24.15 -0.55
CA GLU A 107 7.28 -24.87 -0.14
C GLU A 107 8.56 -24.03 -0.26
N ARG A 108 8.44 -22.77 -0.63
CA ARG A 108 9.56 -21.83 -0.77
C ARG A 108 9.20 -20.47 -0.16
N MET A 109 10.12 -19.93 0.60
CA MET A 109 10.07 -18.55 1.09
C MET A 109 11.43 -17.91 0.91
N GLU A 110 11.43 -16.71 0.33
CA GLU A 110 12.62 -15.87 0.20
C GLU A 110 12.37 -14.57 0.95
N TYR A 111 13.32 -14.16 1.76
CA TYR A 111 13.25 -12.87 2.43
C TYR A 111 14.63 -12.24 2.57
N PHE A 112 14.66 -10.91 2.66
CA PHE A 112 15.85 -10.10 2.77
C PHE A 112 15.85 -9.36 4.11
N VAL A 113 16.96 -9.41 4.82
CA VAL A 113 17.21 -8.59 6.01
C VAL A 113 18.18 -7.48 5.64
N MET A 114 17.78 -6.24 5.85
CA MET A 114 18.52 -5.05 5.47
C MET A 114 18.86 -4.25 6.73
N GLY A 115 20.07 -3.75 6.82
CA GLY A 115 20.52 -2.90 7.92
C GLY A 115 20.99 -1.54 7.44
N GLY A 116 20.90 -0.54 8.30
CA GLY A 116 21.40 0.80 8.05
C GLY A 116 21.81 1.51 9.34
N LYS A 117 22.40 2.70 9.21
CA LYS A 117 22.66 3.57 10.37
C LYS A 117 21.38 4.27 10.81
N THR A 118 20.48 4.50 9.88
CA THR A 118 19.19 5.14 10.07
C THR A 118 18.09 4.34 9.32
N ILE A 119 16.83 4.60 9.63
CA ILE A 119 15.70 4.04 8.86
C ILE A 119 15.76 4.49 7.39
N ALA A 120 16.22 5.72 7.13
CA ALA A 120 16.37 6.21 5.75
C ALA A 120 17.39 5.38 4.95
N ASP A 121 18.49 4.93 5.57
CA ASP A 121 19.44 4.04 4.92
C ASP A 121 18.80 2.69 4.59
N VAL A 122 18.00 2.15 5.50
CA VAL A 122 17.27 0.88 5.28
C VAL A 122 16.30 1.01 4.11
N LEU A 123 15.54 2.11 4.03
CA LEU A 123 14.66 2.40 2.89
C LEU A 123 15.44 2.56 1.60
N GLY A 124 16.63 3.18 1.66
CA GLY A 124 17.54 3.30 0.53
C GLY A 124 17.99 1.94 -0.01
N VAL A 125 18.32 1.01 0.87
CA VAL A 125 18.67 -0.38 0.49
C VAL A 125 17.45 -1.09 -0.11
N TYR A 126 16.29 -0.98 0.53
CA TYR A 126 15.04 -1.56 0.05
C TYR A 126 14.70 -1.06 -1.37
N THR A 127 14.72 0.25 -1.60
CA THR A 127 14.40 0.82 -2.91
C THR A 127 15.48 0.57 -3.96
N THR A 128 16.72 0.27 -3.56
CA THR A 128 17.74 -0.20 -4.49
C THR A 128 17.42 -1.61 -4.99
N LEU A 129 16.86 -2.45 -4.13
CA LEU A 129 16.47 -3.81 -4.48
C LEU A 129 15.16 -3.85 -5.32
N THR A 130 14.18 -3.03 -4.94
CA THR A 130 12.81 -3.10 -5.49
C THR A 130 12.51 -2.04 -6.55
N GLY A 131 13.40 -1.10 -6.76
CA GLY A 131 13.21 0.06 -7.64
C GLY A 131 12.93 1.34 -6.86
N LYS A 132 13.51 2.44 -7.31
CA LYS A 132 13.26 3.77 -6.75
C LYS A 132 12.00 4.38 -7.36
N PRO A 133 11.18 5.08 -6.57
CA PRO A 133 10.05 5.82 -7.10
C PRO A 133 10.54 6.98 -7.98
N ALA A 134 9.75 7.35 -8.98
CA ALA A 134 9.97 8.59 -9.71
C ALA A 134 9.71 9.80 -8.79
N LEU A 135 10.41 10.89 -9.04
CA LEU A 135 10.07 12.18 -8.41
C LEU A 135 8.89 12.80 -9.19
N PRO A 136 7.69 12.87 -8.60
CA PRO A 136 6.55 13.45 -9.29
C PRO A 136 6.65 14.98 -9.36
N PRO A 137 5.91 15.64 -10.29
CA PRO A 137 5.81 17.10 -10.34
C PRO A 137 5.24 17.69 -9.04
N ALA A 138 5.61 18.94 -8.74
CA ALA A 138 5.26 19.58 -7.47
C ALA A 138 3.73 19.67 -7.24
N TYR A 139 2.94 19.91 -8.29
CA TYR A 139 1.48 20.00 -8.19
C TYR A 139 0.82 18.72 -7.67
N THR A 140 1.44 17.56 -7.81
CA THR A 140 0.90 16.29 -7.30
C THR A 140 0.88 16.20 -5.78
N PHE A 141 1.57 17.10 -5.10
CA PHE A 141 1.53 17.24 -3.63
C PHE A 141 0.48 18.23 -3.14
N GLY A 142 -0.25 18.89 -4.06
CA GLY A 142 -1.34 19.79 -3.76
C GLY A 142 -2.67 19.06 -3.52
N LEU A 143 -3.75 19.84 -3.52
CA LEU A 143 -5.09 19.31 -3.30
C LEU A 143 -5.60 18.56 -4.55
N TRP A 144 -6.06 17.36 -4.32
CA TRP A 144 -6.77 16.54 -5.31
C TRP A 144 -8.25 16.52 -5.01
N LEU A 145 -9.09 16.81 -5.98
CA LEU A 145 -10.53 16.69 -5.88
C LEU A 145 -11.04 15.62 -6.84
N THR A 146 -11.90 14.77 -6.34
CA THR A 146 -12.74 13.87 -7.12
C THR A 146 -14.13 13.83 -6.52
N THR A 147 -15.15 13.68 -7.35
CA THR A 147 -16.52 13.47 -6.88
C THR A 147 -16.90 11.99 -6.86
N SER A 148 -16.01 11.14 -7.37
CA SER A 148 -16.20 9.69 -7.43
C SER A 148 -17.59 9.32 -7.98
N PHE A 149 -18.39 8.56 -7.26
CA PHE A 149 -19.73 8.14 -7.66
C PHE A 149 -20.85 9.05 -7.12
N THR A 150 -20.53 10.17 -6.51
CA THR A 150 -21.50 11.01 -5.78
C THR A 150 -22.21 12.01 -6.67
N THR A 151 -21.69 12.30 -7.86
CA THR A 151 -22.28 13.22 -8.84
C THR A 151 -22.20 12.65 -10.25
N ASN A 152 -22.92 13.26 -11.17
CA ASN A 152 -22.72 13.01 -12.59
C ASN A 152 -21.33 13.48 -13.01
N TYR A 153 -20.66 12.67 -13.80
CA TYR A 153 -19.40 13.02 -14.44
C TYR A 153 -19.74 13.50 -15.86
N ASP A 154 -20.03 14.78 -15.98
CA ASP A 154 -20.16 15.46 -17.26
C ASP A 154 -19.30 16.74 -17.25
N GLU A 155 -19.07 17.27 -18.42
CA GLU A 155 -18.22 18.45 -18.61
C GLU A 155 -18.73 19.67 -17.81
N GLU A 156 -20.04 19.87 -17.74
CA GLU A 156 -20.66 20.98 -17.02
C GLU A 156 -20.44 20.84 -15.51
N THR A 157 -20.70 19.66 -14.96
CA THR A 157 -20.53 19.39 -13.53
C THR A 157 -19.08 19.51 -13.09
N VAL A 158 -18.14 18.96 -13.86
CA VAL A 158 -16.71 19.05 -13.56
C VAL A 158 -16.24 20.50 -13.58
N SER A 159 -16.58 21.27 -14.62
CA SER A 159 -16.23 22.69 -14.73
C SER A 159 -16.83 23.48 -13.57
N PHE A 160 -18.07 23.20 -13.18
CA PHE A 160 -18.69 23.85 -12.02
C PHE A 160 -17.90 23.64 -10.72
N PHE A 161 -17.42 22.43 -10.45
CA PHE A 161 -16.61 22.16 -9.25
C PHE A 161 -15.28 22.92 -9.28
N ILE A 162 -14.62 22.97 -10.42
CA ILE A 162 -13.35 23.69 -10.58
C ILE A 162 -13.55 25.19 -10.37
N ASP A 163 -14.58 25.76 -10.99
CA ASP A 163 -14.95 27.18 -10.84
C ASP A 163 -15.30 27.53 -9.38
N GLU A 164 -16.07 26.67 -8.70
CA GLU A 164 -16.44 26.89 -7.31
C GLU A 164 -15.23 26.83 -6.36
N MET A 165 -14.26 25.97 -6.63
CA MET A 165 -13.01 25.95 -5.87
C MET A 165 -12.26 27.25 -6.06
N ALA A 166 -12.10 27.72 -7.31
CA ALA A 166 -11.46 28.99 -7.62
C ALA A 166 -12.21 30.17 -6.99
N ARG A 167 -13.55 30.22 -7.10
CA ARG A 167 -14.38 31.29 -6.51
C ARG A 167 -14.26 31.38 -5.00
N ARG A 168 -13.98 30.27 -4.32
CA ARG A 168 -13.83 30.19 -2.86
C ARG A 168 -12.39 30.37 -2.40
N ASP A 169 -11.47 30.67 -3.31
CA ASP A 169 -10.02 30.78 -3.03
C ASP A 169 -9.45 29.50 -2.38
N ILE A 170 -9.94 28.34 -2.83
CA ILE A 170 -9.44 27.04 -2.42
C ILE A 170 -8.49 26.54 -3.50
N PRO A 171 -7.19 26.39 -3.21
CA PRO A 171 -6.23 25.97 -4.22
C PRO A 171 -6.49 24.51 -4.61
N LEU A 172 -6.88 24.30 -5.86
CA LEU A 172 -7.06 22.99 -6.45
C LEU A 172 -5.93 22.76 -7.47
N GLU A 173 -5.12 21.73 -7.23
CA GLU A 173 -3.99 21.41 -8.09
C GLU A 173 -4.33 20.29 -9.09
N VAL A 174 -5.20 19.37 -8.72
CA VAL A 174 -5.58 18.22 -9.55
C VAL A 174 -7.06 17.93 -9.41
N PHE A 175 -7.76 17.90 -10.55
CA PHE A 175 -9.08 17.26 -10.58
C PHE A 175 -8.93 15.84 -11.13
N HIS A 176 -9.34 14.85 -10.35
CA HIS A 176 -9.25 13.45 -10.71
C HIS A 176 -10.60 12.94 -11.21
N PHE A 177 -10.64 12.56 -12.49
CA PHE A 177 -11.79 11.83 -13.02
C PHE A 177 -11.75 10.39 -12.54
N ASP A 178 -12.88 9.90 -12.04
CA ASP A 178 -13.08 8.49 -11.77
C ASP A 178 -13.53 7.77 -13.06
N CYS A 179 -13.85 6.49 -12.99
CA CYS A 179 -14.11 5.64 -14.15
C CYS A 179 -15.23 6.10 -15.08
N PHE A 180 -16.14 6.98 -14.64
CA PHE A 180 -17.27 7.45 -15.45
C PHE A 180 -16.94 8.50 -16.53
N TRP A 181 -15.68 8.87 -16.70
CA TRP A 181 -15.28 9.58 -17.93
C TRP A 181 -15.38 8.67 -19.16
N MET A 182 -15.26 7.35 -18.95
CA MET A 182 -15.53 6.32 -19.93
C MET A 182 -17.03 5.97 -19.96
N LYS A 183 -17.46 5.37 -21.03
CA LYS A 183 -18.82 4.84 -21.13
C LYS A 183 -19.07 3.87 -19.98
N GLU A 184 -20.17 4.05 -19.29
CA GLU A 184 -20.60 3.24 -18.15
C GLU A 184 -20.52 1.73 -18.46
N PHE A 185 -19.96 0.96 -17.54
CA PHE A 185 -19.70 -0.47 -17.65
C PHE A 185 -18.73 -0.90 -18.77
N ASN A 186 -18.01 0.06 -19.39
CA ASN A 186 -16.96 -0.23 -20.38
C ASN A 186 -15.62 0.41 -19.95
N TRP A 187 -15.22 0.24 -18.70
CA TRP A 187 -14.11 0.95 -18.06
C TRP A 187 -12.71 0.47 -18.46
N CYS A 188 -12.62 -0.48 -19.38
CA CYS A 188 -11.35 -0.96 -19.92
C CYS A 188 -11.12 -0.58 -21.38
N ASP A 189 -12.03 0.18 -22.01
CA ASP A 189 -11.91 0.58 -23.41
C ASP A 189 -11.15 1.90 -23.59
N PHE A 190 -10.95 2.66 -22.52
CA PHE A 190 -10.25 3.95 -22.50
C PHE A 190 -10.80 4.96 -23.53
N THR A 191 -12.10 4.89 -23.77
CA THR A 191 -12.81 5.77 -24.71
C THR A 191 -13.72 6.72 -23.94
N TRP A 192 -13.59 8.02 -24.22
CA TRP A 192 -14.45 9.03 -23.62
C TRP A 192 -15.91 8.81 -23.97
N ASP A 193 -16.80 8.90 -22.99
CA ASP A 193 -18.23 8.95 -23.25
C ASP A 193 -18.60 10.31 -23.87
N LYS A 194 -18.83 10.33 -25.18
CA LYS A 194 -19.15 11.54 -25.93
C LYS A 194 -20.49 12.18 -25.55
N ARG A 195 -21.33 11.49 -24.82
CA ARG A 195 -22.60 12.04 -24.31
C ARG A 195 -22.32 12.96 -23.11
N MET A 196 -21.36 12.58 -22.27
CA MET A 196 -20.99 13.29 -21.05
C MET A 196 -19.86 14.29 -21.29
N PHE A 197 -18.95 13.97 -22.21
CA PHE A 197 -17.79 14.77 -22.59
C PHE A 197 -17.77 14.94 -24.11
N PRO A 198 -18.55 15.89 -24.68
CA PRO A 198 -18.59 16.13 -26.13
C PRO A 198 -17.22 16.56 -26.69
N ASP A 199 -16.50 17.41 -25.95
CA ASP A 199 -15.12 17.85 -26.28
C ASP A 199 -14.17 17.65 -25.10
N PRO A 200 -13.72 16.40 -24.86
CA PRO A 200 -12.83 16.11 -23.74
C PRO A 200 -11.52 16.89 -23.79
N LYS A 201 -11.07 17.26 -24.99
CA LYS A 201 -9.83 18.05 -25.13
C LYS A 201 -10.01 19.47 -24.61
N ALA A 202 -11.11 20.12 -24.94
CA ALA A 202 -11.42 21.43 -24.38
C ALA A 202 -11.58 21.38 -22.87
N CYS A 203 -12.29 20.37 -22.34
CA CYS A 203 -12.44 20.16 -20.90
C CYS A 203 -11.08 20.02 -20.18
N LEU A 204 -10.17 19.21 -20.71
CA LEU A 204 -8.83 19.02 -20.11
C LEU A 204 -7.90 20.24 -20.25
N LEU A 205 -8.13 21.12 -21.22
CA LEU A 205 -7.35 22.35 -21.39
C LEU A 205 -7.89 23.52 -20.56
N TYR A 206 -9.11 23.41 -20.07
CA TYR A 206 -9.72 24.41 -19.19
C TYR A 206 -9.11 24.36 -17.78
N THR A 207 -8.65 23.21 -17.36
CA THR A 207 -8.00 22.94 -16.06
C THR A 207 -6.49 23.09 -16.15
#